data_57771ee99ffb2a1c2a24250528f1fd8b
#
_entry.id   57771ee99ffb2a1c2a24250528f1fd8b
#
_cell.length_a   1.000
_cell.length_b   1.000
_cell.length_c   1.000
_cell.angle_alpha   90.00
_cell.angle_beta   90.00
_cell.angle_gamma   90.00
#
_symmetry.space_group_name_H-M   'P 1'
#
loop_
_entity.id
_entity.type
_entity.pdbx_description
1 polymer ?
#
loop_
_entity_poly.entity_id
_entity_poly.type
_entity_poly.pdbx_seq_one_letter_code
_entity_poly.pdbx_strand_id
1 'polypeptide(L)'
;MKKFLCINISVILLFLFALSGCSENIEIAEDNIYNFINYQNEEVYDIEQIELSNSLSKSCISYKFTYISDGYQVKAYISIPLSLVENQSLGKCILYNRGGNSKIGLLGDEDTAKLCVLTNRIIVASQYRGADGGSGKDEFGGKDLNDVIKLIDLCETHFDFINMKDFCIAGVSRGGMMTYMTAKQDNRVKGIIAISAVSDLFQSYEAREDMQKLLYNYIGTTPEQNPEEYEKRSAIYWTEEITVPVLIIHSKYDEQVSFLQAE
;
A
#
# COMPACT_ATOMS: atom_id res chain seq x y z
N MET A 1 -34.14 -22.98 -12.47
CA MET A 1 -32.68 -23.23 -12.56
C MET A 1 -32.00 -21.99 -13.17
N LYS A 2 -31.52 -21.08 -12.37
CA LYS A 2 -30.75 -19.91 -12.83
C LYS A 2 -29.27 -20.26 -12.69
N LYS A 3 -28.57 -20.32 -13.83
CA LYS A 3 -27.12 -20.53 -13.87
C LYS A 3 -26.45 -19.23 -13.41
N PHE A 4 -25.77 -19.26 -12.30
CA PHE A 4 -24.90 -18.18 -11.86
C PHE A 4 -23.58 -18.27 -12.64
N LEU A 5 -23.21 -17.18 -13.28
CA LEU A 5 -21.96 -17.03 -14.02
C LEU A 5 -20.87 -16.66 -13.02
N CYS A 6 -19.98 -17.61 -12.69
CA CYS A 6 -18.74 -17.31 -11.98
C CYS A 6 -17.82 -16.56 -12.93
N ILE A 7 -17.64 -15.27 -12.69
CA ILE A 7 -16.61 -14.48 -13.37
C ILE A 7 -15.29 -14.70 -12.64
N ASN A 8 -14.46 -15.53 -13.24
CA ASN A 8 -13.09 -15.75 -12.80
C ASN A 8 -12.27 -14.52 -13.18
N ILE A 9 -11.66 -13.85 -12.20
CA ILE A 9 -10.86 -12.63 -12.37
C ILE A 9 -9.63 -12.83 -13.30
N SER A 10 -9.36 -14.07 -13.69
CA SER A 10 -8.29 -14.43 -14.63
C SER A 10 -8.59 -14.18 -16.11
N VAL A 11 -9.74 -13.65 -16.50
CA VAL A 11 -10.18 -13.58 -17.92
C VAL A 11 -10.24 -12.15 -18.50
N ILE A 12 -9.78 -11.12 -17.79
CA ILE A 12 -9.69 -9.75 -18.35
C ILE A 12 -8.32 -9.46 -19.00
N LEU A 13 -7.54 -10.47 -19.31
CA LEU A 13 -6.18 -10.28 -19.90
C LEU A 13 -6.06 -10.85 -21.32
N LEU A 14 -7.09 -10.70 -22.16
CA LEU A 14 -6.99 -11.12 -23.58
C LEU A 14 -7.86 -10.24 -24.47
N PHE A 15 -7.35 -9.05 -24.81
CA PHE A 15 -7.58 -8.38 -26.11
C PHE A 15 -6.77 -7.07 -26.12
N LEU A 16 -5.61 -7.12 -26.76
CA LEU A 16 -4.98 -6.05 -27.53
C LEU A 16 -3.59 -6.50 -27.99
N PHE A 17 -3.56 -7.32 -29.01
CA PHE A 17 -2.36 -7.48 -29.84
C PHE A 17 -2.53 -6.64 -31.10
N ALA A 18 -1.48 -5.96 -31.41
CA ALA A 18 -1.06 -5.31 -32.64
C ALA A 18 -1.03 -3.79 -32.57
N LEU A 19 0.14 -3.28 -32.21
CA LEU A 19 0.81 -2.18 -32.94
C LEU A 19 2.27 -2.20 -32.49
N SER A 20 3.14 -2.67 -33.36
CA SER A 20 4.61 -2.51 -33.23
C SER A 20 4.95 -1.03 -33.43
N GLY A 21 5.16 -0.35 -32.30
CA GLY A 21 5.73 1.00 -32.28
C GLY A 21 7.04 0.96 -31.49
N CYS A 22 8.10 1.54 -32.02
CA CYS A 22 9.37 1.73 -31.36
C CYS A 22 9.17 2.20 -29.93
N SER A 23 9.82 1.53 -28.99
CA SER A 23 10.00 2.07 -27.64
C SER A 23 10.98 3.21 -27.72
N GLU A 24 10.51 4.44 -27.90
CA GLU A 24 11.29 5.60 -27.53
C GLU A 24 11.41 5.58 -26.01
N ASN A 25 12.64 5.42 -25.51
CA ASN A 25 12.92 5.71 -24.12
C ASN A 25 12.63 7.19 -23.93
N ILE A 26 11.58 7.53 -23.18
CA ILE A 26 11.32 8.90 -22.78
C ILE A 26 12.44 9.28 -21.82
N GLU A 27 13.46 10.00 -22.32
CA GLU A 27 14.41 10.72 -21.47
C GLU A 27 13.62 11.83 -20.75
N ILE A 28 13.36 11.65 -19.47
CA ILE A 28 12.74 12.69 -18.64
C ILE A 28 13.81 13.78 -18.45
N ALA A 29 13.52 15.01 -18.85
CA ALA A 29 14.41 16.15 -18.67
C ALA A 29 14.78 16.31 -17.18
N GLU A 30 16.03 16.69 -16.88
CA GLU A 30 16.52 16.86 -15.50
C GLU A 30 15.67 17.84 -14.65
N ASP A 31 15.01 18.80 -15.29
CA ASP A 31 14.15 19.81 -14.63
C ASP A 31 12.69 19.38 -14.49
N ASN A 32 12.36 18.13 -14.77
CA ASN A 32 10.98 17.63 -14.64
C ASN A 32 10.65 17.40 -13.16
N ILE A 33 9.56 18.00 -12.66
CA ILE A 33 9.09 17.85 -11.28
C ILE A 33 8.81 16.38 -10.89
N TYR A 34 8.58 15.51 -11.89
CA TYR A 34 8.37 14.08 -11.67
C TYR A 34 9.65 13.24 -11.83
N ASN A 35 10.82 13.86 -11.99
CA ASN A 35 12.09 13.13 -11.93
C ASN A 35 12.41 12.81 -10.47
N PHE A 36 11.93 11.67 -10.00
CA PHE A 36 12.00 11.28 -8.60
C PHE A 36 13.44 11.17 -8.07
N ILE A 37 14.43 10.94 -8.93
CA ILE A 37 15.85 10.90 -8.55
C ILE A 37 16.29 12.22 -7.91
N ASN A 38 15.73 13.36 -8.32
CA ASN A 38 16.04 14.67 -7.76
C ASN A 38 15.62 14.85 -6.29
N TYR A 39 14.77 13.97 -5.77
CA TYR A 39 14.32 14.00 -4.38
C TYR A 39 15.26 13.31 -3.40
N GLN A 40 16.42 12.82 -3.85
CA GLN A 40 17.39 12.16 -3.00
C GLN A 40 18.00 13.13 -1.98
N ASN A 41 18.02 12.73 -0.71
CA ASN A 41 18.62 13.45 0.41
C ASN A 41 18.96 12.49 1.57
N GLU A 42 19.21 13.01 2.79
CA GLU A 42 19.53 12.18 3.97
C GLU A 42 18.36 11.32 4.47
N GLU A 43 17.11 11.73 4.20
CA GLU A 43 15.90 11.01 4.61
C GLU A 43 15.36 10.07 3.52
N VAL A 44 15.63 10.38 2.24
CA VAL A 44 15.21 9.61 1.06
C VAL A 44 16.41 9.39 0.18
N TYR A 45 16.82 8.15 -0.01
CA TYR A 45 18.06 7.79 -0.73
C TYR A 45 17.97 6.41 -1.38
N ASP A 46 19.04 5.97 -2.03
CA ASP A 46 19.06 4.74 -2.84
C ASP A 46 17.88 4.70 -3.83
N ILE A 47 17.65 5.81 -4.52
CA ILE A 47 16.58 5.91 -5.50
C ILE A 47 17.04 5.22 -6.78
N GLU A 48 16.30 4.17 -7.16
CA GLU A 48 16.54 3.39 -8.37
C GLU A 48 15.29 3.39 -9.24
N GLN A 49 15.44 3.72 -10.52
CA GLN A 49 14.35 3.55 -11.48
C GLN A 49 14.18 2.07 -11.80
N ILE A 50 12.94 1.61 -11.77
CA ILE A 50 12.57 0.22 -12.03
C ILE A 50 12.38 0.03 -13.55
N GLU A 51 13.03 -0.99 -14.12
CA GLU A 51 12.77 -1.42 -15.48
C GLU A 51 11.43 -2.18 -15.52
N LEU A 52 10.41 -1.55 -16.10
CA LEU A 52 9.07 -2.09 -16.23
C LEU A 52 8.90 -2.88 -17.53
N SER A 53 7.98 -3.85 -17.52
CA SER A 53 7.54 -4.53 -18.74
C SER A 53 6.95 -3.54 -19.75
N ASN A 54 7.04 -3.87 -21.04
CA ASN A 54 6.60 -3.02 -22.15
C ASN A 54 5.14 -2.54 -22.06
N SER A 55 4.29 -3.26 -21.37
CA SER A 55 2.88 -2.86 -21.17
C SER A 55 2.73 -1.77 -20.11
N LEU A 56 3.54 -1.79 -19.08
CA LEU A 56 3.49 -0.83 -17.95
C LEU A 56 4.30 0.43 -18.24
N SER A 57 5.50 0.28 -18.86
CA SER A 57 6.40 1.39 -19.17
C SER A 57 5.81 2.44 -20.13
N LYS A 58 4.77 2.07 -20.89
CA LYS A 58 4.02 3.01 -21.77
C LYS A 58 3.03 3.90 -21.01
N SER A 59 2.77 3.62 -19.74
CA SER A 59 1.72 4.30 -18.96
C SER A 59 2.22 4.89 -17.66
N CYS A 60 3.31 4.38 -17.10
CA CYS A 60 3.88 4.87 -15.86
C CYS A 60 5.40 4.70 -15.80
N ILE A 61 6.00 5.46 -14.89
CA ILE A 61 7.40 5.32 -14.46
C ILE A 61 7.39 4.92 -13.00
N SER A 62 8.35 4.08 -12.59
CA SER A 62 8.41 3.57 -11.22
C SER A 62 9.80 3.63 -10.64
N TYR A 63 9.86 3.83 -9.34
CA TYR A 63 11.10 3.87 -8.58
C TYR A 63 10.97 3.07 -7.30
N LYS A 64 12.09 2.51 -6.88
CA LYS A 64 12.32 1.95 -5.56
C LYS A 64 13.26 2.90 -4.82
N PHE A 65 13.05 3.08 -3.53
CA PHE A 65 13.87 3.97 -2.71
C PHE A 65 13.92 3.50 -1.26
N THR A 66 14.85 4.08 -0.50
CA THR A 66 14.95 3.91 0.94
C THR A 66 14.58 5.21 1.62
N TYR A 67 13.83 5.13 2.72
CA TYR A 67 13.56 6.28 3.59
C TYR A 67 13.81 5.94 5.05
N ILE A 68 14.01 6.98 5.89
CA ILE A 68 14.24 6.83 7.31
C ILE A 68 12.94 7.02 8.08
N SER A 69 12.58 6.02 8.88
CA SER A 69 11.44 6.04 9.80
C SER A 69 11.88 5.58 11.19
N ASP A 70 11.71 6.40 12.22
CA ASP A 70 12.18 6.14 13.59
C ASP A 70 13.66 5.72 13.68
N GLY A 71 14.50 6.22 12.78
CA GLY A 71 15.91 5.85 12.67
C GLY A 71 16.18 4.51 11.96
N TYR A 72 15.15 3.84 11.45
CA TYR A 72 15.28 2.61 10.65
C TYR A 72 15.23 2.91 9.16
N GLN A 73 15.97 2.11 8.40
CA GLN A 73 15.94 2.11 6.93
C GLN A 73 14.72 1.30 6.47
N VAL A 74 13.83 1.91 5.71
CA VAL A 74 12.61 1.28 5.19
C VAL A 74 12.60 1.39 3.68
N LYS A 75 12.33 0.28 3.00
CA LYS A 75 12.19 0.26 1.53
C LYS A 75 10.78 0.68 1.12
N ALA A 76 10.70 1.44 0.04
CA ALA A 76 9.43 1.91 -0.53
C ALA A 76 9.46 1.93 -2.05
N TYR A 77 8.29 2.05 -2.63
CA TYR A 77 8.05 2.14 -4.06
C TYR A 77 7.18 3.35 -4.38
N ILE A 78 7.43 3.96 -5.52
CA ILE A 78 6.55 4.97 -6.10
C ILE A 78 6.37 4.69 -7.59
N SER A 79 5.12 4.80 -8.06
CA SER A 79 4.80 4.74 -9.48
C SER A 79 3.98 5.96 -9.87
N ILE A 80 4.37 6.60 -10.97
CA ILE A 80 3.84 7.89 -11.42
C ILE A 80 3.28 7.73 -12.84
N PRO A 81 2.01 8.11 -13.11
CA PRO A 81 1.45 8.08 -14.46
C PRO A 81 2.22 9.01 -15.41
N LEU A 82 2.56 8.51 -16.60
CA LEU A 82 3.27 9.33 -17.61
C LEU A 82 2.46 10.58 -18.02
N SER A 83 1.14 10.51 -18.01
CA SER A 83 0.27 11.67 -18.29
C SER A 83 0.48 12.84 -17.31
N LEU A 84 0.87 12.56 -16.07
CA LEU A 84 1.23 13.61 -15.12
C LEU A 84 2.60 14.20 -15.42
N VAL A 85 3.57 13.33 -15.76
CA VAL A 85 4.93 13.73 -16.15
C VAL A 85 4.89 14.68 -17.35
N GLU A 86 4.13 14.33 -18.38
CA GLU A 86 3.98 15.14 -19.59
C GLU A 86 3.30 16.48 -19.34
N ASN A 87 2.26 16.51 -18.50
CA ASN A 87 1.48 17.72 -18.22
C ASN A 87 2.01 18.55 -17.06
N GLN A 88 3.00 18.09 -16.33
CA GLN A 88 3.59 18.75 -15.16
C GLN A 88 2.55 19.24 -14.14
N SER A 89 1.54 18.42 -13.87
CA SER A 89 0.42 18.75 -12.99
C SER A 89 0.47 17.98 -11.69
N LEU A 90 -0.07 18.54 -10.61
CA LEU A 90 -0.14 17.82 -9.32
C LEU A 90 -0.95 16.53 -9.47
N GLY A 91 -0.38 15.43 -8.99
CA GLY A 91 -0.97 14.11 -9.08
C GLY A 91 -1.81 13.73 -7.85
N LYS A 92 -2.97 13.11 -8.08
CA LYS A 92 -3.72 12.44 -7.03
C LYS A 92 -2.96 11.19 -6.61
N CYS A 93 -2.89 10.93 -5.29
CA CYS A 93 -2.09 9.85 -4.74
C CYS A 93 -2.94 8.83 -3.97
N ILE A 94 -2.56 7.58 -4.10
CA ILE A 94 -2.99 6.50 -3.20
C ILE A 94 -1.74 5.94 -2.53
N LEU A 95 -1.67 6.02 -1.20
CA LEU A 95 -0.71 5.25 -0.43
C LEU A 95 -1.27 3.82 -0.29
N TYR A 96 -0.50 2.85 -0.75
CA TYR A 96 -0.91 1.45 -0.73
C TYR A 96 -0.22 0.69 0.40
N ASN A 97 -1.02 0.16 1.31
CA ASN A 97 -0.61 -0.71 2.40
C ASN A 97 -0.67 -2.18 1.97
N ARG A 98 0.48 -2.82 1.82
CA ARG A 98 0.56 -4.23 1.46
C ARG A 98 0.05 -5.15 2.56
N GLY A 99 -0.40 -6.33 2.19
CA GLY A 99 -0.71 -7.40 3.13
C GLY A 99 0.53 -8.17 3.60
N GLY A 100 0.28 -9.28 4.31
CA GLY A 100 1.33 -10.19 4.77
C GLY A 100 2.16 -9.65 5.93
N ASN A 101 3.41 -10.08 6.01
CA ASN A 101 4.35 -9.74 7.09
C ASN A 101 5.75 -9.51 6.51
N SER A 102 6.79 -9.45 7.36
CA SER A 102 8.17 -9.18 6.93
C SER A 102 8.72 -10.11 5.83
N LYS A 103 8.14 -11.28 5.63
CA LYS A 103 8.62 -12.31 4.69
C LYS A 103 7.61 -12.67 3.60
N ILE A 104 6.34 -12.38 3.82
CA ILE A 104 5.24 -12.78 2.93
C ILE A 104 4.50 -11.54 2.46
N GLY A 105 4.12 -11.50 1.17
CA GLY A 105 3.38 -10.38 0.61
C GLY A 105 4.25 -9.13 0.38
N LEU A 106 5.57 -9.32 0.20
CA LEU A 106 6.45 -8.25 -0.22
C LEU A 106 6.01 -7.70 -1.58
N LEU A 107 6.12 -6.39 -1.73
CA LEU A 107 5.91 -5.75 -3.03
C LEU A 107 7.06 -6.13 -3.96
N GLY A 108 6.70 -6.57 -5.15
CA GLY A 108 7.61 -6.71 -6.26
C GLY A 108 7.70 -5.42 -7.09
N ASP A 109 8.66 -5.37 -7.99
CA ASP A 109 9.01 -4.17 -8.77
C ASP A 109 7.83 -3.61 -9.60
N GLU A 110 6.89 -4.45 -10.04
CA GLU A 110 5.76 -4.01 -10.87
C GLU A 110 4.44 -3.81 -10.11
N ASP A 111 4.37 -4.09 -8.81
CA ASP A 111 3.08 -4.10 -8.11
C ASP A 111 2.47 -2.70 -7.98
N THR A 112 3.27 -1.69 -7.63
CA THR A 112 2.81 -0.30 -7.61
C THR A 112 2.52 0.21 -9.02
N ALA A 113 3.28 -0.23 -10.04
CA ALA A 113 3.04 0.13 -11.43
C ALA A 113 1.70 -0.39 -11.95
N LYS A 114 1.34 -1.64 -11.64
CA LYS A 114 0.03 -2.22 -11.99
C LYS A 114 -1.11 -1.42 -11.37
N LEU A 115 -1.00 -1.04 -10.10
CA LEU A 115 -1.98 -0.20 -9.43
C LEU A 115 -2.04 1.21 -10.01
N CYS A 116 -0.89 1.79 -10.36
CA CYS A 116 -0.78 3.09 -11.01
C CYS A 116 -1.53 3.11 -12.35
N VAL A 117 -1.29 2.13 -13.22
CA VAL A 117 -1.96 1.99 -14.51
C VAL A 117 -3.46 1.77 -14.33
N LEU A 118 -3.85 0.90 -13.39
CA LEU A 118 -5.27 0.60 -13.11
C LEU A 118 -6.05 1.83 -12.64
N THR A 119 -5.44 2.67 -11.81
CA THR A 119 -6.12 3.79 -11.14
C THR A 119 -5.86 5.14 -11.81
N ASN A 120 -4.87 5.23 -12.67
CA ASN A 120 -4.31 6.47 -13.20
C ASN A 120 -3.97 7.48 -12.08
N ARG A 121 -3.32 6.99 -11.01
CA ARG A 121 -2.90 7.78 -9.84
C ARG A 121 -1.46 7.48 -9.48
N ILE A 122 -0.82 8.40 -8.80
CA ILE A 122 0.45 8.12 -8.13
C ILE A 122 0.19 7.06 -7.06
N ILE A 123 1.01 6.02 -7.05
CA ILE A 123 0.98 4.99 -6.02
C ILE A 123 2.28 5.06 -5.24
N VAL A 124 2.18 5.24 -3.93
CA VAL A 124 3.32 5.17 -3.01
C VAL A 124 3.07 4.01 -2.04
N ALA A 125 4.08 3.20 -1.76
CA ALA A 125 3.90 2.04 -0.89
C ALA A 125 5.16 1.73 -0.08
N SER A 126 4.96 1.40 1.20
CA SER A 126 6.03 0.97 2.12
C SER A 126 6.13 -0.55 2.16
N GLN A 127 7.35 -1.06 2.25
CA GLN A 127 7.59 -2.47 2.61
C GLN A 127 7.44 -2.72 4.12
N TYR A 128 7.31 -1.67 4.92
CA TYR A 128 7.44 -1.64 6.38
C TYR A 128 8.84 -2.03 6.87
N ARG A 129 9.21 -1.61 8.08
CA ARG A 129 10.49 -1.96 8.71
C ARG A 129 10.70 -3.47 8.85
N GLY A 130 11.95 -3.90 8.80
CA GLY A 130 12.31 -5.31 8.93
C GLY A 130 11.97 -6.19 7.72
N ALA A 131 11.65 -5.58 6.57
CA ALA A 131 11.32 -6.26 5.33
C ALA A 131 12.22 -5.79 4.17
N ASP A 132 12.42 -6.63 3.15
CA ASP A 132 13.10 -6.32 1.88
C ASP A 132 14.50 -5.67 2.07
N GLY A 133 15.27 -6.16 3.02
CA GLY A 133 16.60 -5.61 3.34
C GLY A 133 16.57 -4.33 4.20
N GLY A 134 15.41 -3.82 4.55
CA GLY A 134 15.25 -2.76 5.53
C GLY A 134 15.62 -3.18 6.95
N SER A 135 15.85 -2.21 7.83
CA SER A 135 16.19 -2.45 9.24
C SER A 135 14.96 -2.38 10.15
N GLY A 136 15.14 -2.72 11.44
CA GLY A 136 14.08 -2.73 12.43
C GLY A 136 13.33 -4.05 12.52
N LYS A 137 12.19 -4.04 13.21
CA LYS A 137 11.35 -5.22 13.43
C LYS A 137 9.90 -4.90 13.05
N ASP A 138 9.30 -5.78 12.28
CA ASP A 138 7.87 -5.80 11.99
C ASP A 138 7.10 -6.19 13.27
N GLU A 139 6.11 -5.42 13.66
CA GLU A 139 5.28 -5.62 14.85
C GLU A 139 3.79 -5.81 14.51
N PHE A 140 3.47 -6.06 13.24
CA PHE A 140 2.13 -6.31 12.75
C PHE A 140 1.11 -5.23 13.14
N GLY A 141 1.39 -3.98 12.81
CA GLY A 141 0.58 -2.81 13.19
C GLY A 141 0.95 -2.26 14.57
N GLY A 142 2.18 -2.47 15.01
CA GLY A 142 2.79 -1.76 16.13
C GLY A 142 3.54 -0.52 15.64
N LYS A 143 4.82 -0.40 15.98
CA LYS A 143 5.66 0.73 15.56
C LYS A 143 5.89 0.82 14.04
N ASP A 144 5.67 -0.28 13.31
CA ASP A 144 5.68 -0.28 11.85
C ASP A 144 4.55 0.56 11.21
N LEU A 145 3.53 0.97 12.00
CA LEU A 145 2.56 1.98 11.56
C LEU A 145 3.22 3.34 11.33
N ASN A 146 4.27 3.67 12.10
CA ASN A 146 5.02 4.92 11.94
C ASN A 146 5.69 5.01 10.56
N ASP A 147 5.98 3.87 9.92
CA ASP A 147 6.55 3.86 8.56
C ASP A 147 5.54 4.39 7.54
N VAL A 148 4.27 4.07 7.73
CA VAL A 148 3.17 4.59 6.89
C VAL A 148 2.98 6.09 7.14
N ILE A 149 2.95 6.52 8.41
CA ILE A 149 2.82 7.94 8.77
C ILE A 149 4.02 8.75 8.23
N LYS A 150 5.26 8.26 8.42
CA LYS A 150 6.44 8.92 7.87
C LYS A 150 6.38 9.04 6.34
N LEU A 151 5.87 8.03 5.66
CA LEU A 151 5.71 8.08 4.20
C LEU A 151 4.65 9.12 3.77
N ILE A 152 3.59 9.35 4.57
CA ILE A 152 2.64 10.46 4.38
C ILE A 152 3.34 11.81 4.60
N ASP A 153 4.20 11.93 5.62
CA ASP A 153 4.99 13.15 5.84
C ASP A 153 5.86 13.48 4.63
N LEU A 154 6.52 12.47 4.06
CA LEU A 154 7.32 12.65 2.84
C LEU A 154 6.47 13.04 1.63
N CYS A 155 5.28 12.47 1.49
CA CYS A 155 4.34 12.85 0.43
C CYS A 155 3.91 14.32 0.55
N GLU A 156 3.78 14.87 1.76
CA GLU A 156 3.36 16.24 2.00
C GLU A 156 4.51 17.24 1.90
N THR A 157 5.66 16.90 2.47
CA THR A 157 6.73 17.88 2.69
C THR A 157 7.88 17.76 1.70
N HIS A 158 8.03 16.59 1.06
CA HIS A 158 9.17 16.29 0.22
C HIS A 158 8.80 15.99 -1.24
N PHE A 159 7.63 15.40 -1.52
CA PHE A 159 7.17 15.08 -2.87
C PHE A 159 6.12 16.09 -3.34
N ASP A 160 6.56 17.31 -3.67
CA ASP A 160 5.73 18.48 -3.96
C ASP A 160 4.79 18.33 -5.18
N PHE A 161 4.98 17.31 -5.99
CA PHE A 161 4.10 16.94 -7.07
C PHE A 161 2.84 16.16 -6.62
N ILE A 162 2.72 15.78 -5.35
CA ILE A 162 1.56 15.07 -4.81
C ILE A 162 0.50 16.05 -4.33
N ASN A 163 -0.74 15.87 -4.81
CA ASN A 163 -1.89 16.65 -4.33
C ASN A 163 -2.46 16.05 -3.05
N MET A 164 -2.08 16.59 -1.89
CA MET A 164 -2.57 16.13 -0.59
C MET A 164 -4.07 16.38 -0.34
N LYS A 165 -4.74 17.22 -1.15
CA LYS A 165 -6.21 17.41 -1.04
C LYS A 165 -7.01 16.20 -1.52
N ASP A 166 -6.40 15.37 -2.35
CA ASP A 166 -6.98 14.13 -2.89
C ASP A 166 -6.18 12.89 -2.47
N PHE A 167 -5.57 12.92 -1.28
CA PHE A 167 -4.73 11.84 -0.77
C PHE A 167 -5.58 10.75 -0.14
N CYS A 168 -5.52 9.55 -0.68
CA CYS A 168 -6.25 8.38 -0.20
C CYS A 168 -5.29 7.27 0.24
N ILE A 169 -5.79 6.34 1.05
CA ILE A 169 -5.04 5.13 1.41
C ILE A 169 -5.85 3.90 0.99
N ALA A 170 -5.16 2.91 0.46
CA ALA A 170 -5.74 1.60 0.16
C ALA A 170 -4.90 0.49 0.80
N GLY A 171 -5.53 -0.60 1.22
CA GLY A 171 -4.78 -1.72 1.77
C GLY A 171 -5.51 -3.04 1.67
N VAL A 172 -4.74 -4.13 1.59
CA VAL A 172 -5.26 -5.49 1.51
C VAL A 172 -4.89 -6.31 2.74
N SER A 173 -5.84 -7.11 3.26
CA SER A 173 -5.59 -8.01 4.40
C SER A 173 -5.06 -7.24 5.62
N ARG A 174 -3.87 -7.58 6.16
CA ARG A 174 -3.17 -6.76 7.16
C ARG A 174 -3.03 -5.30 6.72
N GLY A 175 -2.74 -5.04 5.45
CA GLY A 175 -2.64 -3.67 4.93
C GLY A 175 -3.95 -2.90 5.05
N GLY A 176 -5.10 -3.58 4.98
CA GLY A 176 -6.40 -2.99 5.30
C GLY A 176 -6.52 -2.58 6.77
N MET A 177 -6.03 -3.42 7.70
CA MET A 177 -5.90 -3.06 9.12
C MET A 177 -5.03 -1.82 9.30
N MET A 178 -3.83 -1.80 8.68
CA MET A 178 -2.94 -0.63 8.70
C MET A 178 -3.63 0.62 8.14
N THR A 179 -4.47 0.46 7.12
CA THR A 179 -5.25 1.55 6.50
C THR A 179 -6.27 2.15 7.47
N TYR A 180 -7.01 1.33 8.20
CA TYR A 180 -7.92 1.80 9.26
C TYR A 180 -7.14 2.54 10.36
N MET A 181 -6.05 1.94 10.86
CA MET A 181 -5.22 2.53 11.91
C MET A 181 -4.61 3.87 11.47
N THR A 182 -4.17 3.99 10.22
CA THR A 182 -3.64 5.24 9.68
C THR A 182 -4.71 6.31 9.59
N ALA A 183 -5.91 5.97 9.09
CA ALA A 183 -7.01 6.93 8.95
C ALA A 183 -7.52 7.47 10.30
N LYS A 184 -7.41 6.67 11.37
CA LYS A 184 -7.67 7.11 12.75
C LYS A 184 -6.64 8.15 13.23
N GLN A 185 -5.36 8.00 12.85
CA GLN A 185 -4.26 8.81 13.39
C GLN A 185 -3.91 10.03 12.54
N ASP A 186 -4.20 10.02 11.24
CA ASP A 186 -3.75 11.04 10.30
C ASP A 186 -4.90 11.68 9.54
N ASN A 187 -5.19 12.94 9.83
CA ASN A 187 -6.27 13.72 9.24
C ASN A 187 -6.01 14.19 7.80
N ARG A 188 -4.80 13.98 7.27
CA ARG A 188 -4.44 14.25 5.88
C ARG A 188 -5.07 13.24 4.93
N VAL A 189 -5.41 12.07 5.42
CA VAL A 189 -6.16 11.04 4.67
C VAL A 189 -7.56 11.56 4.33
N LYS A 190 -7.98 11.47 3.05
CA LYS A 190 -9.28 11.96 2.58
C LYS A 190 -10.27 10.84 2.26
N GLY A 191 -9.83 9.60 2.26
CA GLY A 191 -10.66 8.43 2.05
C GLY A 191 -9.82 7.17 2.08
N ILE A 192 -10.44 6.05 2.40
CA ILE A 192 -9.76 4.76 2.49
C ILE A 192 -10.46 3.67 1.69
N ILE A 193 -9.66 2.71 1.21
CA ILE A 193 -10.12 1.50 0.52
C ILE A 193 -9.56 0.29 1.28
N ALA A 194 -10.43 -0.49 1.90
CA ALA A 194 -10.09 -1.67 2.66
C ALA A 194 -10.48 -2.93 1.88
N ILE A 195 -9.50 -3.72 1.45
CA ILE A 195 -9.70 -4.90 0.60
C ILE A 195 -9.40 -6.15 1.42
N SER A 196 -10.40 -7.03 1.60
CA SER A 196 -10.27 -8.23 2.44
C SER A 196 -9.52 -7.90 3.75
N ALA A 197 -9.90 -6.79 4.38
CA ALA A 197 -9.18 -6.18 5.48
C ALA A 197 -9.47 -6.89 6.81
N VAL A 198 -8.46 -6.94 7.68
CA VAL A 198 -8.65 -7.34 9.07
C VAL A 198 -9.19 -6.14 9.85
N SER A 199 -10.41 -6.23 10.34
CA SER A 199 -11.06 -5.22 11.19
C SER A 199 -11.13 -5.62 12.67
N ASP A 200 -11.01 -6.93 12.93
CA ASP A 200 -10.98 -7.55 14.25
C ASP A 200 -9.84 -8.58 14.34
N LEU A 201 -8.82 -8.24 15.10
CA LEU A 201 -7.65 -9.11 15.26
C LEU A 201 -7.91 -10.26 16.23
N PHE A 202 -8.87 -10.11 17.17
CA PHE A 202 -9.31 -11.21 18.04
C PHE A 202 -9.95 -12.33 17.23
N GLN A 203 -10.86 -11.98 16.31
CA GLN A 203 -11.48 -12.94 15.41
C GLN A 203 -10.42 -13.65 14.54
N SER A 204 -9.41 -12.91 14.04
CA SER A 204 -8.33 -13.51 13.27
C SER A 204 -7.49 -14.48 14.10
N TYR A 205 -7.26 -14.19 15.38
CA TYR A 205 -6.54 -15.04 16.32
C TYR A 205 -7.34 -16.31 16.61
N GLU A 206 -8.65 -16.20 16.86
CA GLU A 206 -9.51 -17.33 17.21
C GLU A 206 -9.75 -18.28 16.02
N ALA A 207 -9.86 -17.74 14.83
CA ALA A 207 -10.25 -18.49 13.64
C ALA A 207 -9.15 -19.42 13.12
N ARG A 208 -7.86 -19.16 13.39
CA ARG A 208 -6.75 -19.85 12.74
C ARG A 208 -5.55 -20.05 13.65
N GLU A 209 -5.14 -21.32 13.86
CA GLU A 209 -3.95 -21.65 14.67
C GLU A 209 -2.65 -21.05 14.12
N ASP A 210 -2.49 -20.94 12.81
CA ASP A 210 -1.32 -20.34 12.21
C ASP A 210 -1.24 -18.83 12.51
N MET A 211 -2.40 -18.15 12.57
CA MET A 211 -2.48 -16.76 12.99
C MET A 211 -2.15 -16.57 14.47
N GLN A 212 -2.52 -17.48 15.36
CA GLN A 212 -2.13 -17.42 16.78
C GLN A 212 -0.61 -17.36 16.94
N LYS A 213 0.09 -18.28 16.27
CA LYS A 213 1.55 -18.33 16.29
C LYS A 213 2.18 -17.09 15.64
N LEU A 214 1.63 -16.66 14.52
CA LEU A 214 2.10 -15.47 13.81
C LEU A 214 1.96 -14.23 14.70
N LEU A 215 0.76 -13.96 15.19
CA LEU A 215 0.48 -12.77 16.01
C LEU A 215 1.32 -12.77 17.30
N TYR A 216 1.46 -13.91 17.98
CA TYR A 216 2.33 -14.00 19.13
C TYR A 216 3.80 -13.64 18.79
N ASN A 217 4.31 -14.08 17.64
CA ASN A 217 5.69 -13.79 17.23
C ASN A 217 5.93 -12.30 16.91
N TYR A 218 4.91 -11.61 16.38
CA TYR A 218 5.03 -10.21 15.98
C TYR A 218 4.63 -9.24 17.09
N ILE A 219 3.54 -9.52 17.81
CA ILE A 219 3.00 -8.67 18.89
C ILE A 219 3.68 -8.97 20.21
N GLY A 220 4.05 -10.25 20.46
CA GLY A 220 4.75 -10.69 21.68
C GLY A 220 3.82 -11.04 22.84
N THR A 221 2.49 -11.07 22.63
CA THR A 221 1.50 -11.37 23.65
C THR A 221 0.27 -12.04 23.03
N THR A 222 -0.60 -12.64 23.84
CA THR A 222 -1.89 -13.17 23.41
C THR A 222 -3.04 -12.20 23.76
N PRO A 223 -4.24 -12.35 23.15
CA PRO A 223 -5.40 -11.54 23.51
C PRO A 223 -5.77 -11.61 25.00
N GLU A 224 -5.61 -12.77 25.62
CA GLU A 224 -5.92 -12.97 27.03
C GLU A 224 -4.90 -12.31 27.97
N GLN A 225 -3.63 -12.25 27.55
CA GLN A 225 -2.57 -11.65 28.32
C GLN A 225 -2.55 -10.12 28.24
N ASN A 226 -2.83 -9.59 27.06
CA ASN A 226 -2.85 -8.14 26.81
C ASN A 226 -3.87 -7.79 25.71
N PRO A 227 -5.16 -7.69 26.04
CA PRO A 227 -6.22 -7.37 25.08
C PRO A 227 -6.02 -6.01 24.41
N GLU A 228 -5.45 -5.03 25.10
CA GLU A 228 -5.24 -3.69 24.56
C GLU A 228 -4.38 -3.69 23.27
N GLU A 229 -3.42 -4.60 23.16
CA GLU A 229 -2.58 -4.71 21.96
C GLU A 229 -3.37 -5.21 20.74
N TYR A 230 -4.43 -5.99 20.97
CA TYR A 230 -5.35 -6.45 19.93
C TYR A 230 -6.42 -5.41 19.62
N GLU A 231 -7.00 -4.76 20.64
CA GLU A 231 -7.99 -3.68 20.47
C GLU A 231 -7.41 -2.52 19.65
N LYS A 232 -6.18 -2.09 19.92
CA LYS A 232 -5.50 -1.02 19.16
C LYS A 232 -5.42 -1.31 17.66
N ARG A 233 -5.38 -2.59 17.28
CA ARG A 233 -5.29 -3.06 15.89
C ARG A 233 -6.63 -3.45 15.28
N SER A 234 -7.71 -3.37 16.05
CA SER A 234 -9.04 -3.84 15.65
C SER A 234 -10.01 -2.67 15.48
N ALA A 235 -10.26 -2.29 14.24
CA ALA A 235 -11.07 -1.12 13.90
C ALA A 235 -12.47 -1.16 14.49
N ILE A 236 -13.04 -2.33 14.74
CA ILE A 236 -14.38 -2.49 15.33
C ILE A 236 -14.52 -1.84 16.70
N TYR A 237 -13.43 -1.66 17.46
CA TYR A 237 -13.46 -1.04 18.79
C TYR A 237 -13.41 0.50 18.76
N TRP A 238 -13.10 1.09 17.58
CA TRP A 238 -12.91 2.53 17.42
C TRP A 238 -13.37 3.04 16.05
N THR A 239 -14.42 2.45 15.49
CA THR A 239 -14.99 2.85 14.18
C THR A 239 -15.36 4.32 14.11
N GLU A 240 -15.81 4.91 15.22
CA GLU A 240 -16.21 6.31 15.33
C GLU A 240 -15.04 7.29 15.13
N GLU A 241 -13.80 6.82 15.31
CA GLU A 241 -12.61 7.61 15.08
C GLU A 241 -12.20 7.68 13.60
N ILE A 242 -12.82 6.85 12.74
CA ILE A 242 -12.63 6.90 11.29
C ILE A 242 -13.65 7.87 10.70
N THR A 243 -13.23 9.10 10.46
CA THR A 243 -14.14 10.19 10.04
C THR A 243 -14.15 10.44 8.52
N VAL A 244 -13.41 9.64 7.76
CA VAL A 244 -13.32 9.76 6.29
C VAL A 244 -14.17 8.69 5.58
N PRO A 245 -14.55 8.90 4.31
CA PRO A 245 -15.24 7.88 3.52
C PRO A 245 -14.46 6.57 3.46
N VAL A 246 -15.15 5.46 3.64
CA VAL A 246 -14.59 4.09 3.62
C VAL A 246 -15.24 3.30 2.50
N LEU A 247 -14.41 2.72 1.60
CA LEU A 247 -14.83 1.70 0.66
C LEU A 247 -14.32 0.34 1.14
N ILE A 248 -15.23 -0.58 1.44
CA ILE A 248 -14.91 -1.96 1.80
C ILE A 248 -15.15 -2.86 0.59
N ILE A 249 -14.14 -3.66 0.23
CA ILE A 249 -14.21 -4.66 -0.81
C ILE A 249 -13.82 -6.01 -0.19
N HIS A 250 -14.75 -6.96 -0.16
CA HIS A 250 -14.52 -8.26 0.46
C HIS A 250 -15.26 -9.37 -0.27
N SER A 251 -14.59 -10.48 -0.49
CA SER A 251 -15.24 -11.68 -1.05
C SER A 251 -16.00 -12.43 0.03
N LYS A 252 -17.25 -12.82 -0.26
CA LYS A 252 -18.01 -13.71 0.64
C LYS A 252 -17.39 -15.11 0.79
N TYR A 253 -16.46 -15.46 -0.08
CA TYR A 253 -15.76 -16.75 -0.11
C TYR A 253 -14.27 -16.59 0.21
N ASP A 254 -13.91 -15.54 0.96
CA ASP A 254 -12.53 -15.36 1.40
C ASP A 254 -12.18 -16.39 2.48
N GLU A 255 -11.24 -17.27 2.17
CA GLU A 255 -10.79 -18.34 3.07
C GLU A 255 -9.68 -17.88 4.02
N GLN A 256 -9.07 -16.72 3.77
CA GLN A 256 -7.96 -16.19 4.55
C GLN A 256 -8.41 -15.17 5.59
N VAL A 257 -9.30 -14.28 5.19
CA VAL A 257 -9.90 -13.26 6.04
C VAL A 257 -11.41 -13.42 5.95
N SER A 258 -12.03 -13.88 7.01
CA SER A 258 -13.48 -14.15 7.04
C SER A 258 -14.28 -12.94 6.58
N PHE A 259 -15.35 -13.16 5.81
CA PHE A 259 -16.27 -12.09 5.39
C PHE A 259 -16.90 -11.33 6.56
N LEU A 260 -16.99 -11.95 7.75
CA LEU A 260 -17.43 -11.28 8.98
C LEU A 260 -16.57 -10.06 9.36
N GLN A 261 -15.35 -9.98 8.83
CA GLN A 261 -14.48 -8.80 9.01
C GLN A 261 -14.98 -7.57 8.22
N ALA A 262 -15.95 -7.75 7.31
CA ALA A 262 -16.52 -6.68 6.49
C ALA A 262 -17.98 -6.35 6.85
N GLU A 263 -18.62 -7.13 7.71
CA GLU A 263 -19.98 -6.94 8.21
C GLU A 263 -20.02 -6.09 9.49
#